data_c2846d2047d7bc4eeb2a045bd2cee03d
#
_entry.id   c2846d2047d7bc4eeb2a045bd2cee03d
#
_cell.length_a   1.000
_cell.length_b   1.000
_cell.length_c   1.000
_cell.angle_alpha   90.00
_cell.angle_beta   90.00
_cell.angle_gamma   90.00
#
_symmetry.space_group_name_H-M   'P 1'
#
loop_
_entity.id
_entity.type
_entity.pdbx_description
1 polymer ?
#
loop_
_entity_poly.entity_id
_entity_poly.type
_entity_poly.pdbx_seq_one_letter_code
_entity_poly.pdbx_strand_id
1 'polypeptide(L)'
;MAISYLDHHLALLKHLRTILGALGEAEQVPEENHGLFLERFDELLAELPRDPVGAQYLGQDLIAQTFHRYPQIAHLVPRDLLWFFGGDCLHFMPDEEIDLYQQLDERRFAAEEHGEAFDWTAEKRLLALPDDSSKH
;
A
#
# COMPACT_ATOMS: atom_id res chain seq x y z
N MET A 1 -2.83 -4.73 21.06
CA MET A 1 -1.83 -3.70 20.77
C MET A 1 -1.80 -3.37 19.27
N ALA A 2 -1.85 -2.11 18.94
CA ALA A 2 -1.83 -1.71 17.53
C ALA A 2 -0.46 -1.92 16.92
N ILE A 3 -0.40 -2.39 15.67
CA ILE A 3 0.86 -2.49 14.95
C ILE A 3 1.28 -1.11 14.44
N SER A 4 2.55 -0.91 14.18
CA SER A 4 3.05 0.38 13.73
C SER A 4 2.51 0.70 12.34
N TYR A 5 2.50 1.99 12.01
CA TYR A 5 2.06 2.47 10.70
C TYR A 5 2.88 1.81 9.57
N LEU A 6 4.20 1.76 9.75
CA LEU A 6 5.08 1.13 8.77
C LEU A 6 4.79 -0.36 8.64
N ASP A 7 4.68 -1.08 9.76
CA ASP A 7 4.45 -2.52 9.74
C ASP A 7 3.12 -2.88 9.11
N HIS A 8 2.09 -2.07 9.37
CA HIS A 8 0.78 -2.26 8.74
C HIS A 8 0.88 -2.21 7.21
N HIS A 9 1.55 -1.18 6.70
CA HIS A 9 1.67 -1.01 5.26
C HIS A 9 2.63 -2.01 4.63
N LEU A 10 3.68 -2.40 5.36
CA LEU A 10 4.58 -3.44 4.91
C LEU A 10 3.86 -4.78 4.75
N ALA A 11 2.96 -5.11 5.68
CA ALA A 11 2.16 -6.34 5.59
C ALA A 11 1.25 -6.33 4.35
N LEU A 12 0.63 -5.19 4.06
CA LEU A 12 -0.19 -5.04 2.86
C LEU A 12 0.65 -5.20 1.59
N LEU A 13 1.84 -4.64 1.60
CA LEU A 13 2.76 -4.73 0.46
C LEU A 13 3.20 -6.17 0.21
N LYS A 14 3.50 -6.91 1.28
CA LYS A 14 3.86 -8.34 1.17
C LYS A 14 2.69 -9.16 0.62
N HIS A 15 1.48 -8.84 1.02
CA HIS A 15 0.30 -9.51 0.50
C HIS A 15 0.13 -9.26 -1.00
N LEU A 16 0.33 -8.02 -1.44
CA LEU A 16 0.28 -7.68 -2.86
C LEU A 16 1.36 -8.44 -3.65
N ARG A 17 2.56 -8.57 -3.07
CA ARG A 17 3.64 -9.35 -3.68
C ARG A 17 3.21 -10.81 -3.90
N THR A 18 2.50 -11.39 -2.94
CA THR A 18 2.00 -12.75 -3.06
C THR A 18 1.01 -12.89 -4.23
N ILE A 19 0.12 -11.91 -4.38
CA ILE A 19 -0.84 -11.88 -5.49
C ILE A 19 -0.10 -11.81 -6.83
N LEU A 20 0.90 -10.94 -6.93
CA LEU A 20 1.68 -10.77 -8.15
C LEU A 20 2.46 -12.04 -8.50
N GLY A 21 3.00 -12.72 -7.49
CA GLY A 21 3.68 -14.00 -7.71
C GLY A 21 2.75 -15.06 -8.27
N ALA A 22 1.51 -15.10 -7.77
CA ALA A 22 0.53 -16.07 -8.23
C ALA A 22 0.15 -15.87 -9.71
N LEU A 23 0.20 -14.63 -10.20
CA LEU A 23 -0.06 -14.36 -11.62
C LEU A 23 0.97 -15.03 -12.52
N GLY A 24 2.24 -15.02 -12.12
CA GLY A 24 3.31 -15.67 -12.87
C GLY A 24 3.14 -17.17 -12.89
N GLU A 25 2.77 -17.74 -11.76
CA GLU A 25 2.53 -19.19 -11.65
C GLU A 25 1.34 -19.65 -12.48
N ALA A 26 0.35 -18.78 -12.65
CA ALA A 26 -0.82 -19.08 -13.46
C ALA A 26 -0.60 -18.80 -14.95
N GLU A 27 0.61 -18.39 -15.32
CA GLU A 27 0.98 -18.09 -16.71
C GLU A 27 0.10 -17.02 -17.36
N GLN A 28 -0.38 -16.08 -16.56
CA GLN A 28 -1.25 -15.01 -17.06
C GLN A 28 -0.51 -13.78 -17.54
N VAL A 29 0.81 -13.77 -17.43
CA VAL A 29 1.65 -12.63 -17.81
C VAL A 29 2.94 -13.12 -18.45
N PRO A 30 3.58 -12.31 -19.33
CA PRO A 30 4.89 -12.66 -19.89
C PRO A 30 5.94 -12.80 -18.79
N GLU A 31 6.53 -13.98 -18.70
CA GLU A 31 7.43 -14.33 -17.59
C GLU A 31 8.64 -13.41 -17.46
N GLU A 32 9.27 -13.05 -18.58
CA GLU A 32 10.49 -12.26 -18.56
C GLU A 32 10.31 -10.91 -17.87
N ASN A 33 9.33 -10.13 -18.32
CA ASN A 33 9.07 -8.83 -17.75
C ASN A 33 8.48 -8.92 -16.34
N HIS A 34 7.69 -9.94 -16.11
CA HIS A 34 7.09 -10.17 -14.81
C HIS A 34 8.15 -10.52 -13.77
N GLY A 35 9.12 -11.34 -14.13
CA GLY A 35 10.22 -11.69 -13.24
C GLY A 35 11.02 -10.46 -12.79
N LEU A 36 11.32 -9.57 -13.72
CA LEU A 36 12.03 -8.33 -13.39
C LEU A 36 11.20 -7.44 -12.48
N PHE A 37 9.90 -7.37 -12.73
CA PHE A 37 8.99 -6.59 -11.88
C PHE A 37 8.99 -7.14 -10.44
N LEU A 38 8.92 -8.46 -10.31
CA LEU A 38 8.94 -9.09 -8.99
C LEU A 38 10.27 -8.85 -8.26
N GLU A 39 11.39 -8.88 -8.97
CA GLU A 39 12.70 -8.57 -8.38
C GLU A 39 12.74 -7.15 -7.82
N ARG A 40 12.21 -6.19 -8.56
CA ARG A 40 12.15 -4.81 -8.09
C ARG A 40 11.21 -4.67 -6.90
N PHE A 41 10.12 -5.42 -6.91
CA PHE A 41 9.18 -5.43 -5.80
C PHE A 41 9.85 -5.99 -4.53
N ASP A 42 10.66 -7.05 -4.71
CA ASP A 42 11.43 -7.62 -3.59
C ASP A 42 12.47 -6.63 -3.05
N GLU A 43 13.08 -5.82 -3.92
CA GLU A 43 13.96 -4.73 -3.49
C GLU A 43 13.22 -3.73 -2.61
N LEU A 44 11.99 -3.37 -3.01
CA LEU A 44 11.17 -2.46 -2.23
C LEU A 44 10.87 -3.05 -0.84
N LEU A 45 10.50 -4.32 -0.79
CA LEU A 45 10.21 -4.99 0.49
C LEU A 45 11.41 -5.00 1.42
N ALA A 46 12.62 -5.19 0.86
CA ALA A 46 13.83 -5.19 1.65
C ALA A 46 14.24 -3.79 2.10
N GLU A 47 14.05 -2.80 1.24
CA GLU A 47 14.51 -1.44 1.51
C GLU A 47 13.57 -0.64 2.41
N LEU A 48 12.27 -0.86 2.29
CA LEU A 48 11.28 -0.06 2.99
C LEU A 48 11.48 -0.01 4.51
N PRO A 49 11.70 -1.13 5.22
CA PRO A 49 11.94 -1.06 6.66
C PRO A 49 13.27 -0.41 7.04
N ARG A 50 14.24 -0.40 6.14
CA ARG A 50 15.55 0.18 6.39
C ARG A 50 15.58 1.68 6.13
N ASP A 51 14.92 2.12 5.08
CA ASP A 51 14.93 3.52 4.66
C ASP A 51 13.58 3.89 4.03
N PRO A 52 12.55 4.12 4.86
CA PRO A 52 11.20 4.40 4.33
C PRO A 52 11.16 5.64 3.43
N VAL A 53 11.94 6.65 3.75
CA VAL A 53 11.97 7.87 2.94
C VAL A 53 12.63 7.62 1.59
N GLY A 54 13.78 6.93 1.60
CA GLY A 54 14.50 6.62 0.37
C GLY A 54 13.75 5.65 -0.54
N ALA A 55 12.93 4.76 0.04
CA ALA A 55 12.17 3.79 -0.73
C ALA A 55 10.87 4.37 -1.32
N GLN A 56 10.52 5.60 -0.98
CA GLN A 56 9.25 6.21 -1.37
C GLN A 56 9.03 6.21 -2.89
N TYR A 57 10.02 6.65 -3.64
CA TYR A 57 9.89 6.76 -5.09
C TYR A 57 9.78 5.40 -5.78
N LEU A 58 10.55 4.43 -5.31
CA LEU A 58 10.44 3.07 -5.84
C LEU A 58 9.04 2.52 -5.59
N GLY A 59 8.51 2.75 -4.39
CA GLY A 59 7.15 2.32 -4.05
C GLY A 59 6.11 2.97 -4.93
N GLN A 60 6.20 4.29 -5.13
CA GLN A 60 5.26 5.02 -5.99
C GLN A 60 5.27 4.46 -7.40
N ASP A 61 6.47 4.23 -7.94
CA ASP A 61 6.62 3.72 -9.29
C ASP A 61 6.04 2.32 -9.45
N LEU A 62 6.37 1.42 -8.53
CA LEU A 62 5.90 0.03 -8.61
C LEU A 62 4.39 -0.10 -8.42
N ILE A 63 3.81 0.68 -7.51
CA ILE A 63 2.36 0.66 -7.33
C ILE A 63 1.65 1.21 -8.56
N ALA A 64 2.12 2.33 -9.12
CA ALA A 64 1.54 2.88 -10.35
C ALA A 64 1.65 1.88 -11.51
N GLN A 65 2.81 1.22 -11.65
CA GLN A 65 2.99 0.20 -12.69
C GLN A 65 2.05 -0.98 -12.50
N THR A 66 1.72 -1.33 -11.26
CA THR A 66 0.79 -2.43 -11.01
C THR A 66 -0.57 -2.16 -11.66
N PHE A 67 -1.06 -0.93 -11.59
CA PHE A 67 -2.32 -0.56 -12.25
C PHE A 67 -2.24 -0.66 -13.77
N HIS A 68 -1.11 -0.27 -14.34
CA HIS A 68 -0.95 -0.26 -15.80
C HIS A 68 -0.64 -1.63 -16.39
N ARG A 69 0.19 -2.41 -15.70
CA ARG A 69 0.66 -3.70 -16.21
C ARG A 69 -0.27 -4.85 -15.87
N TYR A 70 -0.98 -4.75 -14.76
CA TYR A 70 -1.81 -5.85 -14.25
C TYR A 70 -3.23 -5.36 -13.95
N PRO A 71 -3.95 -4.85 -14.97
CA PRO A 71 -5.29 -4.31 -14.73
C PRO A 71 -6.26 -5.35 -14.18
N GLN A 72 -6.01 -6.62 -14.41
CA GLN A 72 -6.86 -7.69 -13.92
C GLN A 72 -6.86 -7.81 -12.39
N ILE A 73 -5.81 -7.30 -11.72
CA ILE A 73 -5.74 -7.33 -10.26
C ILE A 73 -5.67 -5.94 -9.63
N ALA A 74 -5.88 -4.90 -10.44
CA ALA A 74 -5.81 -3.53 -9.92
C ALA A 74 -6.77 -3.30 -8.75
N HIS A 75 -7.94 -3.93 -8.79
CA HIS A 75 -8.94 -3.83 -7.71
C HIS A 75 -8.47 -4.48 -6.40
N LEU A 76 -7.40 -5.27 -6.43
CA LEU A 76 -6.86 -5.93 -5.24
C LEU A 76 -5.75 -5.12 -4.58
N VAL A 77 -5.29 -4.03 -5.21
CA VAL A 77 -4.28 -3.17 -4.60
C VAL A 77 -4.90 -2.45 -3.41
N PRO A 78 -4.35 -2.64 -2.20
CA PRO A 78 -4.93 -1.97 -1.02
C PRO A 78 -4.89 -0.44 -1.14
N ARG A 79 -6.02 0.19 -0.85
CA ARG A 79 -6.14 1.66 -0.93
C ARG A 79 -5.17 2.34 0.04
N ASP A 80 -4.89 1.72 1.17
CA ASP A 80 -3.93 2.24 2.14
C ASP A 80 -2.55 2.47 1.51
N LEU A 81 -2.13 1.58 0.59
CA LEU A 81 -0.84 1.71 -0.06
C LEU A 81 -0.77 2.92 -0.99
N LEU A 82 -1.89 3.27 -1.62
CA LEU A 82 -1.95 4.48 -2.45
C LEU A 82 -1.69 5.72 -1.61
N TRP A 83 -2.29 5.78 -0.44
CA TRP A 83 -2.08 6.88 0.48
C TRP A 83 -0.67 6.85 1.08
N PHE A 84 -0.21 5.67 1.47
CA PHE A 84 1.11 5.50 2.10
C PHE A 84 2.24 6.01 1.22
N PHE A 85 2.26 5.63 -0.05
CA PHE A 85 3.29 6.08 -0.99
C PHE A 85 3.01 7.48 -1.53
N GLY A 86 1.74 7.83 -1.74
CA GLY A 86 1.35 9.16 -2.19
C GLY A 86 1.84 9.49 -3.60
N GLY A 87 2.13 10.76 -3.84
CA GLY A 87 2.60 11.21 -5.15
C GLY A 87 1.63 10.82 -6.26
N ASP A 88 2.13 10.24 -7.33
CA ASP A 88 1.31 9.84 -8.47
C ASP A 88 0.26 8.79 -8.13
N CYS A 89 0.48 8.03 -7.05
CA CYS A 89 -0.50 7.04 -6.61
C CYS A 89 -1.84 7.68 -6.21
N LEU A 90 -1.83 8.93 -5.82
CA LEU A 90 -3.05 9.64 -5.44
C LEU A 90 -4.00 9.86 -6.61
N HIS A 91 -3.50 9.77 -7.85
CA HIS A 91 -4.35 9.88 -9.04
C HIS A 91 -5.37 8.74 -9.15
N PHE A 92 -5.12 7.65 -8.44
CA PHE A 92 -6.04 6.50 -8.45
C PHE A 92 -7.09 6.59 -7.35
N MET A 93 -7.12 7.70 -6.60
CA MET A 93 -8.05 7.91 -5.48
C MET A 93 -8.96 9.10 -5.77
N PRO A 94 -10.29 8.97 -5.56
CA PRO A 94 -11.16 10.13 -5.68
C PRO A 94 -10.93 11.12 -4.54
N ASP A 95 -11.31 12.38 -4.77
CA ASP A 95 -11.06 13.46 -3.81
C ASP A 95 -11.67 13.20 -2.43
N GLU A 96 -12.85 12.61 -2.37
CA GLU A 96 -13.50 12.29 -1.09
C GLU A 96 -12.67 11.28 -0.29
N GLU A 97 -12.07 10.32 -0.98
CA GLU A 97 -11.24 9.32 -0.32
C GLU A 97 -9.96 9.96 0.21
N ILE A 98 -9.34 10.82 -0.60
CA ILE A 98 -8.14 11.55 -0.18
C ILE A 98 -8.43 12.38 1.09
N ASP A 99 -9.57 13.07 1.11
CA ASP A 99 -9.96 13.87 2.27
C ASP A 99 -10.09 13.02 3.53
N LEU A 100 -10.67 11.84 3.41
CA LEU A 100 -10.84 10.95 4.55
C LEU A 100 -9.48 10.42 5.06
N TYR A 101 -8.58 10.06 4.15
CA TYR A 101 -7.23 9.65 4.55
C TYR A 101 -6.44 10.79 5.17
N GLN A 102 -6.65 11.99 4.71
CA GLN A 102 -6.02 13.17 5.31
C GLN A 102 -6.48 13.36 6.76
N GLN A 103 -7.77 13.21 7.01
CA GLN A 103 -8.31 13.25 8.36
C GLN A 103 -7.72 12.16 9.24
N LEU A 104 -7.57 10.97 8.67
CA LEU A 104 -6.99 9.83 9.38
C LEU A 104 -5.54 10.12 9.80
N ASP A 105 -4.75 10.68 8.89
CA ASP A 105 -3.37 11.05 9.19
C ASP A 105 -3.29 12.16 10.24
N GLU A 106 -4.20 13.12 10.17
CA GLU A 106 -4.25 14.19 11.19
C GLU A 106 -4.50 13.62 12.57
N ARG A 107 -5.38 12.63 12.68
CA ARG A 107 -5.63 11.93 13.94
C ARG A 107 -4.40 11.16 14.40
N ARG A 108 -3.69 10.54 13.48
CA ARG A 108 -2.48 9.79 13.79
C ARG A 108 -1.39 10.72 14.35
N PHE A 109 -1.17 11.85 13.71
CA PHE A 109 -0.19 12.83 14.18
C PHE A 109 -0.58 13.42 15.53
N ALA A 110 -1.85 13.68 15.76
CA ALA A 110 -2.33 14.19 17.04
C ALA A 110 -2.09 13.17 18.16
N ALA A 111 -2.34 11.88 17.89
CA ALA A 111 -2.09 10.83 18.86
C ALA A 111 -0.60 10.73 19.19
N GLU A 112 0.26 10.82 18.17
CA GLU A 112 1.73 10.82 18.36
C GLU A 112 2.17 11.98 19.26
N GLU A 113 1.64 13.18 19.00
CA GLU A 113 1.96 14.37 19.79
C GLU A 113 1.61 14.21 21.27
N HIS A 114 0.53 13.50 21.55
CA HIS A 114 0.05 13.29 22.91
C HIS A 114 0.56 12.00 23.54
N GLY A 115 1.43 11.27 22.84
CA GLY A 115 1.95 9.99 23.33
C GLY A 115 0.89 8.90 23.44
N GLU A 116 -0.19 9.01 22.68
CA GLU A 116 -1.30 8.07 22.71
C GLU A 116 -1.12 6.99 21.63
N ALA A 117 -1.60 5.77 21.91
CA ALA A 117 -1.61 4.70 20.92
C ALA A 117 -2.61 5.03 19.81
N PHE A 118 -2.29 4.64 18.58
CA PHE A 118 -3.15 4.86 17.43
C PHE A 118 -3.35 3.54 16.68
N ASP A 119 -4.60 3.12 16.54
CA ASP A 119 -4.96 1.93 15.78
C ASP A 119 -5.53 2.36 14.43
N TRP A 120 -4.71 2.28 13.40
CA TRP A 120 -5.06 2.70 12.04
C TRP A 120 -6.35 2.05 11.55
N THR A 121 -6.46 0.74 11.69
CA THR A 121 -7.64 -0.01 11.21
C THR A 121 -8.92 0.40 11.94
N ALA A 122 -8.85 0.56 13.26
CA ALA A 122 -10.01 0.97 14.04
C ALA A 122 -10.44 2.39 13.68
N GLU A 123 -9.49 3.30 13.51
CA GLU A 123 -9.80 4.68 13.15
C GLU A 123 -10.37 4.79 11.73
N LYS A 124 -9.92 3.95 10.81
CA LYS A 124 -10.49 3.86 9.46
C LYS A 124 -11.98 3.53 9.52
N ARG A 125 -12.35 2.60 10.38
CA ARG A 125 -13.76 2.21 10.53
C ARG A 125 -14.61 3.36 11.04
N LEU A 126 -14.06 4.17 11.93
CA LEU A 126 -14.77 5.35 12.44
C LEU A 126 -15.02 6.38 11.35
N LEU A 127 -14.15 6.44 10.35
CA LEU A 127 -14.31 7.36 9.22
C LEU A 127 -15.07 6.72 8.06
N ALA A 128 -15.57 5.50 8.23
CA ALA A 128 -16.30 4.75 7.22
C ALA A 128 -15.48 4.43 5.97
N LEU A 129 -14.15 4.37 6.10
CA LEU A 129 -13.29 3.90 5.02
C LEU A 129 -13.29 2.38 4.97
N PRO A 130 -13.21 1.77 3.76
CA PRO A 130 -13.16 0.32 3.63
C PRO A 130 -11.93 -0.26 4.35
N ASP A 131 -12.10 -1.45 4.90
CA ASP A 131 -11.00 -2.19 5.53
C ASP A 131 -10.33 -3.06 4.46
N ASP A 132 -9.13 -2.68 4.04
CA ASP A 132 -8.39 -3.38 2.99
C ASP A 132 -8.06 -4.82 3.36
N SER A 133 -7.90 -5.11 4.64
CA SER A 133 -7.52 -6.45 5.08
C SER A 133 -8.64 -7.47 4.95
N SER A 134 -9.88 -7.04 4.79
CA SER A 134 -11.04 -7.92 4.71
C SER A 134 -11.50 -8.20 3.29
N LYS A 135 -10.81 -7.67 2.30
CA LYS A 135 -11.22 -7.79 0.89
C LYS A 135 -10.54 -8.97 0.22
N HIS A 136 -11.27 -10.00 0.05
CA HIS A 136 -10.78 -11.15 -0.74
C HIS A 136 -11.83 -12.21 -0.89
#